data_dbb52681c07ae2982df4b5deee416490
#
_entry.id   dbb52681c07ae2982df4b5deee416490
#
_cell.length_a   1.000
_cell.length_b   1.000
_cell.length_c   1.000
_cell.angle_alpha   90.00
_cell.angle_beta   90.00
_cell.angle_gamma   90.00
#
_symmetry.space_group_name_H-M   'P 1'
#
loop_
_entity.id
_entity.type
_entity.pdbx_description
1 polymer ?
#
loop_
_entity_poly.entity_id
_entity_poly.type
_entity_poly.pdbx_seq_one_letter_code
_entity_poly.pdbx_strand_id
1 'polypeptide(L)'
;SMEVSPLLAADTAGSIAAARHIHHKGRRDNLFVKIPGTPEGVPAIEEAIFLGIPINVTLLFSCAQYEAVSEAYMRGIERRLQAGLDPRVGSVASLFISRWDVASNKQLPDELHNKLGIAVGQQTYRAYRQMLASPRWQKLAAAGAMPQRLLWASTGTKDPDASDTLYISAFAAPETINTMPEKTLHAFADHGELHGVMDVDGGDADAVLARIRAAGVDIDQLALTLQREGAEAFVKSWHHLLDGIAEKARQLAGKSDGAVLK
;
A
#
# COMPACT_ATOMS: atom_id res chain seq x y z
N SER A 1 5.61 -5.01 -8.66
CA SER A 1 4.52 -4.16 -9.20
C SER A 1 5.08 -3.12 -10.16
N MET A 2 4.30 -2.80 -11.20
CA MET A 2 4.51 -1.60 -12.04
C MET A 2 3.40 -0.60 -11.74
N GLU A 3 3.76 0.65 -11.49
CA GLU A 3 2.80 1.67 -11.05
C GLU A 3 2.26 2.48 -12.24
N VAL A 4 0.97 2.80 -12.22
CA VAL A 4 0.41 3.81 -13.13
C VAL A 4 1.08 5.17 -12.85
N SER A 5 1.07 6.07 -13.83
CA SER A 5 1.61 7.41 -13.58
C SER A 5 0.93 8.06 -12.36
N PRO A 6 1.70 8.64 -11.41
CA PRO A 6 1.12 9.31 -10.25
C PRO A 6 0.26 10.53 -10.62
N LEU A 7 0.41 11.05 -11.84
CA LEU A 7 -0.44 12.11 -12.38
C LEU A 7 -1.90 11.67 -12.58
N LEU A 8 -2.16 10.36 -12.54
CA LEU A 8 -3.50 9.77 -12.69
C LEU A 8 -4.20 9.50 -11.35
N ALA A 9 -3.63 9.91 -10.22
CA ALA A 9 -4.18 9.62 -8.89
C ALA A 9 -5.62 10.15 -8.67
N ALA A 10 -6.03 11.19 -9.42
CA ALA A 10 -7.36 11.76 -9.42
C ALA A 10 -8.12 11.51 -10.75
N ASP A 11 -7.66 10.55 -11.56
CA ASP A 11 -8.26 10.23 -12.87
C ASP A 11 -8.58 8.74 -12.96
N THR A 12 -9.84 8.39 -12.73
CA THR A 12 -10.35 7.02 -12.80
C THR A 12 -10.15 6.40 -14.18
N ALA A 13 -10.57 7.11 -15.25
CA ALA A 13 -10.52 6.59 -16.60
C ALA A 13 -9.09 6.41 -17.09
N GLY A 14 -8.23 7.38 -16.83
CA GLY A 14 -6.80 7.31 -17.11
C GLY A 14 -6.11 6.16 -16.37
N SER A 15 -6.44 5.95 -15.09
CA SER A 15 -5.91 4.84 -14.29
C SER A 15 -6.31 3.48 -14.86
N ILE A 16 -7.56 3.29 -15.29
CA ILE A 16 -8.03 2.06 -15.95
C ILE A 16 -7.26 1.82 -17.27
N ALA A 17 -7.16 2.86 -18.12
CA ALA A 17 -6.47 2.76 -19.40
C ALA A 17 -4.98 2.42 -19.22
N ALA A 18 -4.32 3.08 -18.27
CA ALA A 18 -2.91 2.82 -17.93
C ALA A 18 -2.72 1.39 -17.38
N ALA A 19 -3.60 0.92 -16.49
CA ALA A 19 -3.53 -0.42 -15.94
C ALA A 19 -3.65 -1.50 -17.03
N ARG A 20 -4.62 -1.34 -17.94
CA ARG A 20 -4.78 -2.24 -19.12
C ARG A 20 -3.52 -2.26 -19.99
N HIS A 21 -2.95 -1.09 -20.27
CA HIS A 21 -1.77 -0.95 -21.09
C HIS A 21 -0.54 -1.64 -20.45
N ILE A 22 -0.28 -1.38 -19.16
CA ILE A 22 0.82 -1.97 -18.41
C ILE A 22 0.68 -3.49 -18.36
N HIS A 23 -0.50 -4.00 -18.00
CA HIS A 23 -0.77 -5.42 -17.92
C HIS A 23 -0.59 -6.12 -19.28
N HIS A 24 -1.15 -5.52 -20.35
CA HIS A 24 -1.03 -6.07 -21.71
C HIS A 24 0.42 -6.09 -22.20
N LYS A 25 1.19 -5.03 -21.94
CA LYS A 25 2.61 -4.97 -22.32
C LYS A 25 3.52 -5.83 -21.46
N GLY A 26 3.23 -5.94 -20.18
CA GLY A 26 4.05 -6.69 -19.24
C GLY A 26 4.09 -8.18 -19.54
N ARG A 27 2.96 -8.77 -19.89
CA ARG A 27 2.80 -10.21 -20.26
C ARG A 27 3.51 -11.15 -19.28
N ARG A 28 3.29 -10.95 -17.98
CA ARG A 28 3.90 -11.76 -16.92
C ARG A 28 2.86 -12.08 -15.85
N ASP A 29 2.77 -13.34 -15.46
CA ASP A 29 1.82 -13.82 -14.46
C ASP A 29 2.10 -13.27 -13.06
N ASN A 30 3.34 -12.88 -12.77
CA ASN A 30 3.75 -12.28 -11.52
C ASN A 30 3.74 -10.75 -11.51
N LEU A 31 3.07 -10.11 -12.47
CA LEU A 31 2.95 -8.66 -12.56
C LEU A 31 1.68 -8.16 -11.88
N PHE A 32 1.85 -7.35 -10.85
CA PHE A 32 0.79 -6.53 -10.28
C PHE A 32 0.88 -5.10 -10.82
N VAL A 33 -0.25 -4.52 -11.21
CA VAL A 33 -0.32 -3.10 -11.53
C VAL A 33 -0.66 -2.33 -10.26
N LYS A 34 0.10 -1.26 -9.98
CA LYS A 34 -0.07 -0.49 -8.75
C LYS A 34 -0.92 0.74 -9.02
N ILE A 35 -2.03 0.88 -8.28
CA ILE A 35 -2.99 1.98 -8.37
C ILE A 35 -3.17 2.58 -6.97
N PRO A 36 -3.18 3.92 -6.81
CA PRO A 36 -3.45 4.54 -5.51
C PRO A 36 -4.91 4.34 -5.08
N GLY A 37 -5.12 4.07 -3.77
CA GLY A 37 -6.44 3.91 -3.16
C GLY A 37 -7.09 5.25 -2.82
N THR A 38 -7.02 6.22 -3.73
CA THR A 38 -7.74 7.50 -3.64
C THR A 38 -9.24 7.29 -3.93
N PRO A 39 -10.11 8.25 -3.59
CA PRO A 39 -11.53 8.16 -3.96
C PRO A 39 -11.76 7.86 -5.44
N GLU A 40 -10.96 8.45 -6.33
CA GLU A 40 -11.02 8.24 -7.77
C GLU A 40 -10.35 6.91 -8.19
N GLY A 41 -9.39 6.43 -7.40
CA GLY A 41 -8.73 5.14 -7.62
C GLY A 41 -9.62 3.94 -7.27
N VAL A 42 -10.53 4.08 -6.30
CA VAL A 42 -11.43 2.99 -5.88
C VAL A 42 -12.24 2.40 -7.03
N PRO A 43 -12.96 3.18 -7.86
CA PRO A 43 -13.68 2.63 -9.01
C PRO A 43 -12.72 2.09 -10.10
N ALA A 44 -11.51 2.64 -10.22
CA ALA A 44 -10.51 2.10 -11.15
C ALA A 44 -10.02 0.72 -10.72
N ILE A 45 -9.84 0.50 -9.41
CA ILE A 45 -9.47 -0.79 -8.83
C ILE A 45 -10.56 -1.84 -9.11
N GLU A 46 -11.84 -1.52 -8.84
CA GLU A 46 -12.95 -2.42 -9.13
C GLU A 46 -12.96 -2.85 -10.60
N GLU A 47 -12.87 -1.89 -11.52
CA GLU A 47 -12.86 -2.18 -12.96
C GLU A 47 -11.64 -3.01 -13.38
N ALA A 48 -10.44 -2.68 -12.87
CA ALA A 48 -9.23 -3.43 -13.17
C ALA A 48 -9.33 -4.89 -12.69
N ILE A 49 -9.86 -5.13 -11.50
CA ILE A 49 -10.12 -6.48 -10.97
C ILE A 49 -11.15 -7.20 -11.85
N PHE A 50 -12.25 -6.53 -12.26
CA PHE A 50 -13.21 -7.10 -13.20
C PHE A 50 -12.56 -7.50 -14.52
N LEU A 51 -11.64 -6.72 -15.04
CA LEU A 51 -10.86 -7.03 -16.25
C LEU A 51 -9.82 -8.16 -16.06
N GLY A 52 -9.62 -8.65 -14.84
CA GLY A 52 -8.66 -9.72 -14.54
C GLY A 52 -7.23 -9.24 -14.38
N ILE A 53 -7.03 -7.96 -14.10
CA ILE A 53 -5.71 -7.35 -13.90
C ILE A 53 -5.35 -7.47 -12.42
N PRO A 54 -4.23 -8.13 -12.04
CA PRO A 54 -3.76 -8.18 -10.67
C PRO A 54 -3.34 -6.80 -10.17
N ILE A 55 -3.86 -6.38 -9.00
CA ILE A 55 -3.70 -5.02 -8.49
C ILE A 55 -3.00 -4.98 -7.14
N ASN A 56 -1.98 -4.12 -7.03
CA ASN A 56 -1.43 -3.64 -5.78
C ASN A 56 -2.02 -2.26 -5.48
N VAL A 57 -2.96 -2.19 -4.53
CA VAL A 57 -3.50 -0.90 -4.09
C VAL A 57 -2.49 -0.21 -3.17
N THR A 58 -2.16 1.04 -3.44
CA THR A 58 -1.16 1.81 -2.68
C THR A 58 -1.74 3.08 -2.06
N LEU A 59 -0.95 3.75 -1.24
CA LEU A 59 -1.31 5.00 -0.54
C LEU A 59 -2.53 4.84 0.37
N LEU A 60 -2.65 3.70 1.04
CA LEU A 60 -3.63 3.52 2.11
C LEU A 60 -2.98 3.92 3.44
N PHE A 61 -3.72 4.70 4.22
CA PHE A 61 -3.29 5.17 5.54
C PHE A 61 -4.28 4.82 6.64
N SER A 62 -5.56 4.62 6.36
CA SER A 62 -6.56 4.32 7.38
C SER A 62 -7.30 3.02 7.13
N CYS A 63 -7.93 2.49 8.19
CA CYS A 63 -8.84 1.37 8.11
C CYS A 63 -9.98 1.64 7.13
N ALA A 64 -10.57 2.84 7.15
CA ALA A 64 -11.64 3.21 6.23
C ALA A 64 -11.20 3.20 4.76
N GLN A 65 -9.99 3.67 4.46
CA GLN A 65 -9.44 3.59 3.10
C GLN A 65 -9.20 2.12 2.68
N TYR A 66 -8.71 1.28 3.60
CA TYR A 66 -8.59 -0.16 3.35
C TYR A 66 -9.95 -0.82 3.08
N GLU A 67 -10.96 -0.54 3.90
CA GLU A 67 -12.31 -1.09 3.72
C GLU A 67 -12.91 -0.71 2.36
N ALA A 68 -12.73 0.54 1.93
CA ALA A 68 -13.21 1.01 0.62
C ALA A 68 -12.58 0.25 -0.56
N VAL A 69 -11.28 -0.03 -0.51
CA VAL A 69 -10.59 -0.76 -1.59
C VAL A 69 -10.85 -2.26 -1.52
N SER A 70 -11.01 -2.82 -0.33
CA SER A 70 -11.43 -4.21 -0.13
C SER A 70 -12.83 -4.46 -0.69
N GLU A 71 -13.75 -3.51 -0.46
CA GLU A 71 -15.09 -3.54 -1.03
C GLU A 71 -15.05 -3.48 -2.58
N ALA A 72 -14.24 -2.60 -3.15
CA ALA A 72 -14.05 -2.50 -4.59
C ALA A 72 -13.48 -3.80 -5.18
N TYR A 73 -12.52 -4.41 -4.50
CA TYR A 73 -11.99 -5.72 -4.87
C TYR A 73 -13.08 -6.80 -4.91
N MET A 74 -13.87 -6.92 -3.85
CA MET A 74 -14.96 -7.90 -3.78
C MET A 74 -16.00 -7.69 -4.88
N ARG A 75 -16.40 -6.44 -5.14
CA ARG A 75 -17.34 -6.12 -6.25
C ARG A 75 -16.76 -6.51 -7.61
N GLY A 76 -15.47 -6.23 -7.83
CA GLY A 76 -14.79 -6.66 -9.06
C GLY A 76 -14.84 -8.18 -9.27
N ILE A 77 -14.60 -8.96 -8.20
CA ILE A 77 -14.70 -10.43 -8.23
C ILE A 77 -16.15 -10.90 -8.43
N GLU A 78 -17.11 -10.29 -7.76
CA GLU A 78 -18.55 -10.62 -7.93
C GLU A 78 -18.99 -10.40 -9.39
N ARG A 79 -18.60 -9.30 -10.01
CA ARG A 79 -18.86 -9.00 -11.43
C ARG A 79 -18.23 -10.06 -12.35
N ARG A 80 -17.02 -10.55 -12.03
CA ARG A 80 -16.38 -11.65 -12.79
C ARG A 80 -17.20 -12.92 -12.71
N LEU A 81 -17.63 -13.31 -11.52
CA LEU A 81 -18.46 -14.51 -11.32
C LEU A 81 -19.79 -14.40 -12.06
N GLN A 82 -20.44 -13.23 -12.02
CA GLN A 82 -21.68 -12.97 -12.77
C GLN A 82 -21.49 -13.08 -14.29
N ALA A 83 -20.32 -12.69 -14.79
CA ALA A 83 -19.93 -12.77 -16.19
C ALA A 83 -19.38 -14.15 -16.59
N GLY A 84 -19.33 -15.13 -15.70
CA GLY A 84 -18.76 -16.47 -15.95
C GLY A 84 -17.23 -16.47 -16.16
N LEU A 85 -16.52 -15.45 -15.64
CA LEU A 85 -15.07 -15.31 -15.74
C LEU A 85 -14.39 -15.92 -14.51
N ASP A 86 -13.12 -16.34 -14.68
CA ASP A 86 -12.29 -16.87 -13.59
C ASP A 86 -12.10 -15.83 -12.47
N PRO A 87 -12.53 -16.10 -11.22
CA PRO A 87 -12.40 -15.16 -10.10
C PRO A 87 -10.97 -15.07 -9.52
N ARG A 88 -10.02 -15.85 -9.99
CA ARG A 88 -8.63 -15.89 -9.49
C ARG A 88 -7.84 -14.70 -9.97
N VAL A 89 -8.08 -13.54 -9.38
CA VAL A 89 -7.33 -12.31 -9.63
C VAL A 89 -6.56 -11.92 -8.36
N GLY A 90 -5.23 -11.91 -8.44
CA GLY A 90 -4.38 -11.55 -7.31
C GLY A 90 -4.53 -10.07 -6.94
N SER A 91 -4.58 -9.77 -5.64
CA SER A 91 -4.54 -8.39 -5.18
C SER A 91 -3.85 -8.26 -3.82
N VAL A 92 -3.29 -7.08 -3.56
CA VAL A 92 -2.77 -6.68 -2.26
C VAL A 92 -3.21 -5.24 -1.96
N ALA A 93 -3.41 -4.95 -0.67
CA ALA A 93 -3.75 -3.62 -0.16
C ALA A 93 -2.60 -3.11 0.72
N SER A 94 -1.85 -2.13 0.22
CA SER A 94 -0.62 -1.62 0.85
C SER A 94 -0.93 -0.48 1.81
N LEU A 95 -0.95 -0.79 3.12
CA LEU A 95 -1.12 0.17 4.21
C LEU A 95 0.24 0.75 4.60
N PHE A 96 0.34 2.08 4.62
CA PHE A 96 1.56 2.81 4.95
C PHE A 96 1.66 3.06 6.45
N ILE A 97 2.80 2.71 7.05
CA ILE A 97 2.96 2.67 8.51
C ILE A 97 3.79 3.85 9.03
N SER A 98 5.09 3.90 8.78
CA SER A 98 6.01 4.83 9.46
C SER A 98 5.70 6.31 9.26
N ARG A 99 4.95 6.66 8.22
CA ARG A 99 4.60 8.06 7.96
C ARG A 99 3.66 8.66 9.02
N TRP A 100 2.84 7.82 9.65
CA TRP A 100 2.01 8.22 10.76
C TRP A 100 2.83 8.79 11.92
N ASP A 101 3.83 8.03 12.33
CA ASP A 101 4.66 8.38 13.49
C ASP A 101 5.57 9.57 13.17
N VAL A 102 6.12 9.65 11.94
CA VAL A 102 6.87 10.83 11.47
C VAL A 102 6.03 12.11 11.55
N ALA A 103 4.75 12.04 11.21
CA ALA A 103 3.86 13.20 11.23
C ALA A 103 3.38 13.58 12.64
N SER A 104 3.25 12.62 13.55
CA SER A 104 2.60 12.84 14.85
C SER A 104 3.55 12.90 16.04
N ASN A 105 4.72 12.24 16.04
CA ASN A 105 5.58 12.17 17.22
C ASN A 105 5.90 13.53 17.84
N LYS A 106 6.16 14.56 17.03
CA LYS A 106 6.53 15.90 17.53
C LYS A 106 5.44 16.59 18.36
N GLN A 107 4.21 16.16 18.25
CA GLN A 107 3.07 16.74 18.97
C GLN A 107 2.49 15.78 20.03
N LEU A 108 3.04 14.58 20.13
CA LEU A 108 2.64 13.57 21.10
C LEU A 108 3.61 13.52 22.29
N PRO A 109 3.13 13.17 23.49
CA PRO A 109 4.03 12.83 24.60
C PRO A 109 4.83 11.57 24.29
N ASP A 110 6.03 11.46 24.86
CA ASP A 110 7.02 10.43 24.55
C ASP A 110 6.48 8.99 24.67
N GLU A 111 5.59 8.76 25.64
CA GLU A 111 4.96 7.44 25.82
C GLU A 111 3.98 7.04 24.69
N LEU A 112 3.63 7.95 23.78
CA LEU A 112 2.82 7.70 22.58
C LEU A 112 3.65 7.71 21.28
N HIS A 113 4.94 8.00 21.36
CA HIS A 113 5.82 7.96 20.19
C HIS A 113 5.84 6.57 19.56
N ASN A 114 5.86 6.53 18.22
CA ASN A 114 5.92 5.31 17.41
C ASN A 114 4.78 4.31 17.65
N LYS A 115 3.63 4.78 18.17
CA LYS A 115 2.45 3.93 18.43
C LYS A 115 1.30 4.14 17.48
N LEU A 116 1.20 5.32 16.83
CA LEU A 116 0.07 5.61 15.96
C LEU A 116 0.02 4.69 14.74
N GLY A 117 1.15 4.55 14.05
CA GLY A 117 1.24 3.66 12.87
C GLY A 117 0.92 2.20 13.22
N ILE A 118 1.39 1.73 14.40
CA ILE A 118 1.11 0.36 14.87
C ILE A 118 -0.39 0.21 15.17
N ALA A 119 -0.99 1.13 15.92
CA ALA A 119 -2.41 1.05 16.29
C ALA A 119 -3.35 1.11 15.06
N VAL A 120 -3.05 1.95 14.07
CA VAL A 120 -3.77 1.98 12.79
C VAL A 120 -3.63 0.64 12.06
N GLY A 121 -2.43 0.07 12.04
CA GLY A 121 -2.18 -1.24 11.43
C GLY A 121 -2.96 -2.37 12.12
N GLN A 122 -2.96 -2.41 13.45
CA GLN A 122 -3.72 -3.38 14.25
C GLN A 122 -5.24 -3.25 14.00
N GLN A 123 -5.77 -2.03 13.97
CA GLN A 123 -7.18 -1.78 13.64
C GLN A 123 -7.51 -2.29 12.24
N THR A 124 -6.64 -2.03 11.26
CA THR A 124 -6.84 -2.46 9.88
C THR A 124 -6.71 -3.98 9.75
N TYR A 125 -5.80 -4.61 10.49
CA TYR A 125 -5.69 -6.07 10.53
C TYR A 125 -6.95 -6.72 11.08
N ARG A 126 -7.53 -6.19 12.15
CA ARG A 126 -8.83 -6.63 12.67
C ARG A 126 -9.91 -6.58 11.59
N ALA A 127 -10.04 -5.47 10.88
CA ALA A 127 -11.00 -5.33 9.77
C ALA A 127 -10.74 -6.35 8.64
N TYR A 128 -9.47 -6.56 8.29
CA TYR A 128 -9.06 -7.58 7.31
C TYR A 128 -9.49 -8.99 7.74
N ARG A 129 -9.25 -9.36 9.00
CA ARG A 129 -9.66 -10.67 9.53
C ARG A 129 -11.18 -10.83 9.58
N GLN A 130 -11.90 -9.78 9.93
CA GLN A 130 -13.37 -9.75 9.90
C GLN A 130 -13.90 -9.91 8.47
N MET A 131 -13.31 -9.22 7.51
CA MET A 131 -13.66 -9.37 6.09
C MET A 131 -13.46 -10.81 5.62
N LEU A 132 -12.31 -11.43 5.94
CA LEU A 132 -12.03 -12.83 5.58
C LEU A 132 -13.01 -13.82 6.24
N ALA A 133 -13.51 -13.53 7.43
CA ALA A 133 -14.49 -14.34 8.12
C ALA A 133 -15.95 -14.09 7.67
N SER A 134 -16.19 -13.05 6.88
CA SER A 134 -17.55 -12.67 6.47
C SER A 134 -18.19 -13.71 5.55
N PRO A 135 -19.52 -13.94 5.67
CA PRO A 135 -20.23 -14.86 4.77
C PRO A 135 -20.09 -14.49 3.29
N ARG A 136 -19.99 -13.19 2.98
CA ARG A 136 -19.80 -12.69 1.62
C ARG A 136 -18.46 -13.15 1.07
N TRP A 137 -17.37 -12.92 1.81
CA TRP A 137 -16.05 -13.36 1.38
C TRP A 137 -15.95 -14.89 1.27
N GLN A 138 -16.49 -15.63 2.25
CA GLN A 138 -16.48 -17.09 2.24
C GLN A 138 -17.16 -17.67 1.00
N LYS A 139 -18.22 -17.03 0.51
CA LYS A 139 -18.89 -17.40 -0.74
C LYS A 139 -17.99 -17.16 -1.96
N LEU A 140 -17.27 -16.04 -1.99
CA LEU A 140 -16.32 -15.73 -3.08
C LEU A 140 -15.13 -16.70 -3.06
N ALA A 141 -14.57 -16.97 -1.91
CA ALA A 141 -13.48 -17.93 -1.71
C ALA A 141 -13.87 -19.35 -2.15
N ALA A 142 -15.10 -19.81 -1.78
CA ALA A 142 -15.64 -21.10 -2.23
C ALA A 142 -15.80 -21.17 -3.77
N ALA A 143 -16.00 -20.04 -4.42
CA ALA A 143 -16.05 -19.93 -5.88
C ALA A 143 -14.64 -19.83 -6.52
N GLY A 144 -13.57 -19.86 -5.72
CA GLY A 144 -12.17 -19.85 -6.20
C GLY A 144 -11.48 -18.48 -6.16
N ALA A 145 -12.09 -17.45 -5.58
CA ALA A 145 -11.44 -16.14 -5.42
C ALA A 145 -10.22 -16.23 -4.49
N MET A 146 -9.21 -15.43 -4.78
CA MET A 146 -8.02 -15.26 -3.93
C MET A 146 -8.23 -14.06 -2.99
N PRO A 147 -7.72 -14.08 -1.73
CA PRO A 147 -7.86 -12.91 -0.88
C PRO A 147 -7.01 -11.73 -1.39
N GLN A 148 -7.55 -10.50 -1.28
CA GLN A 148 -6.73 -9.31 -1.33
C GLN A 148 -5.94 -9.22 -0.03
N ARG A 149 -4.66 -9.63 -0.05
CA ARG A 149 -3.86 -9.66 1.17
C ARG A 149 -3.47 -8.26 1.64
N LEU A 150 -3.56 -8.05 2.94
CA LEU A 150 -3.05 -6.83 3.56
C LEU A 150 -1.51 -6.84 3.47
N LEU A 151 -0.96 -5.71 3.02
CA LEU A 151 0.48 -5.54 2.84
C LEU A 151 0.94 -4.33 3.66
N TRP A 152 1.91 -4.56 4.54
CA TRP A 152 2.56 -3.53 5.32
C TRP A 152 3.62 -2.82 4.48
N ALA A 153 3.41 -1.53 4.22
CA ALA A 153 4.29 -0.69 3.43
C ALA A 153 4.90 0.43 4.29
N SER A 154 6.04 0.95 3.87
CA SER A 154 6.76 2.00 4.63
C SER A 154 7.11 1.53 6.05
N THR A 155 7.67 0.34 6.19
CA THR A 155 7.97 -0.31 7.46
C THR A 155 9.41 -0.09 7.97
N GLY A 156 10.18 0.77 7.33
CA GLY A 156 11.47 1.23 7.85
C GLY A 156 11.28 2.27 8.95
N THR A 157 11.85 2.04 10.13
CA THR A 157 11.86 2.98 11.26
C THR A 157 12.59 4.26 10.88
N LYS A 158 12.01 5.42 11.25
CA LYS A 158 12.56 6.76 10.96
C LYS A 158 13.04 7.49 12.20
N ASP A 159 12.57 7.08 13.36
CA ASP A 159 12.99 7.58 14.65
C ASP A 159 14.33 6.93 15.02
N PRO A 160 15.41 7.70 15.22
CA PRO A 160 16.73 7.15 15.58
C PRO A 160 16.77 6.53 16.97
N ASP A 161 15.86 6.88 17.86
CA ASP A 161 15.80 6.38 19.23
C ASP A 161 14.95 5.10 19.35
N ALA A 162 14.25 4.71 18.27
CA ALA A 162 13.48 3.47 18.21
C ALA A 162 14.23 2.35 17.49
N SER A 163 13.87 1.09 17.82
CA SER A 163 14.42 -0.08 17.14
C SER A 163 14.26 0.02 15.63
N ASP A 164 15.31 -0.25 14.87
CA ASP A 164 15.30 -0.28 13.41
C ASP A 164 14.47 -1.44 12.81
N THR A 165 14.08 -2.41 13.67
CA THR A 165 13.19 -3.54 13.35
C THR A 165 11.77 -3.38 13.90
N LEU A 166 11.45 -2.23 14.52
CA LEU A 166 10.20 -1.97 15.24
C LEU A 166 8.96 -2.45 14.49
N TYR A 167 8.76 -1.98 13.25
CA TYR A 167 7.54 -2.29 12.49
C TYR A 167 7.56 -3.71 11.91
N ILE A 168 8.73 -4.33 11.75
CA ILE A 168 8.78 -5.72 11.29
C ILE A 168 8.29 -6.63 12.40
N SER A 169 8.78 -6.43 13.62
CA SER A 169 8.35 -7.20 14.80
C SER A 169 6.88 -6.97 15.14
N ALA A 170 6.42 -5.71 15.10
CA ALA A 170 5.04 -5.36 15.41
C ALA A 170 4.02 -5.89 14.40
N PHE A 171 4.41 -6.08 13.14
CA PHE A 171 3.53 -6.50 12.05
C PHE A 171 3.72 -7.95 11.62
N ALA A 172 4.27 -8.80 12.47
CA ALA A 172 4.24 -10.24 12.27
C ALA A 172 2.80 -10.74 12.40
N ALA A 173 2.13 -11.01 11.28
CA ALA A 173 0.72 -11.35 11.25
C ALA A 173 0.42 -12.38 10.14
N PRO A 174 -0.38 -13.44 10.43
CA PRO A 174 -0.78 -14.43 9.41
C PRO A 174 -1.49 -13.78 8.22
N GLU A 175 -1.27 -14.35 7.04
CA GLU A 175 -1.91 -13.97 5.78
C GLU A 175 -1.63 -12.54 5.33
N THR A 176 -0.56 -11.93 5.83
CA THR A 176 -0.10 -10.59 5.42
C THR A 176 1.23 -10.66 4.67
N ILE A 177 1.62 -9.55 4.10
CA ILE A 177 2.91 -9.37 3.44
C ILE A 177 3.58 -8.15 4.06
N ASN A 178 4.88 -8.20 4.33
CA ASN A 178 5.65 -7.04 4.73
C ASN A 178 6.67 -6.71 3.63
N THR A 179 6.64 -5.47 3.15
CA THR A 179 7.68 -4.94 2.25
C THR A 179 8.56 -3.99 3.05
N MET A 180 9.83 -4.32 3.15
CA MET A 180 10.79 -3.58 3.97
C MET A 180 11.97 -3.11 3.14
N PRO A 181 12.61 -1.97 3.52
CA PRO A 181 13.88 -1.57 2.92
C PRO A 181 14.95 -2.63 3.14
N GLU A 182 15.90 -2.77 2.20
CA GLU A 182 17.01 -3.73 2.29
C GLU A 182 17.78 -3.60 3.60
N LYS A 183 18.05 -2.35 4.04
CA LYS A 183 18.69 -2.08 5.35
C LYS A 183 17.90 -2.71 6.51
N THR A 184 16.57 -2.57 6.51
CA THR A 184 15.69 -3.14 7.54
C THR A 184 15.67 -4.67 7.48
N LEU A 185 15.71 -5.25 6.29
CA LEU A 185 15.81 -6.70 6.10
C LEU A 185 17.09 -7.25 6.71
N HIS A 186 18.22 -6.60 6.44
CA HIS A 186 19.51 -6.99 7.02
C HIS A 186 19.53 -6.83 8.54
N ALA A 187 19.01 -5.73 9.08
CA ALA A 187 18.90 -5.51 10.52
C ALA A 187 18.05 -6.61 11.18
N PHE A 188 16.92 -6.96 10.57
CA PHE A 188 16.06 -8.01 11.08
C PHE A 188 16.72 -9.40 11.02
N ALA A 189 17.50 -9.69 9.98
CA ALA A 189 18.26 -10.94 9.86
C ALA A 189 19.41 -11.04 10.89
N ASP A 190 19.99 -9.91 11.31
CA ASP A 190 21.11 -9.86 12.24
C ASP A 190 20.65 -9.92 13.72
N HIS A 191 19.66 -9.11 14.08
CA HIS A 191 19.23 -8.95 15.48
C HIS A 191 17.72 -8.84 15.68
N GLY A 192 16.91 -9.15 14.63
CA GLY A 192 15.45 -9.08 14.75
C GLY A 192 14.88 -10.17 15.65
N GLU A 193 13.94 -9.78 16.51
CA GLU A 193 13.23 -10.69 17.40
C GLU A 193 11.72 -10.60 17.15
N LEU A 194 11.05 -11.77 17.21
CA LEU A 194 9.59 -11.86 17.17
C LEU A 194 9.08 -12.21 18.57
N HIS A 195 8.27 -11.32 19.13
CA HIS A 195 7.67 -11.51 20.45
C HIS A 195 6.27 -12.15 20.39
N GLY A 196 5.84 -12.57 19.22
CA GLY A 196 4.53 -13.15 18.95
C GLY A 196 3.96 -12.68 17.61
N VAL A 197 2.72 -13.03 17.35
CA VAL A 197 1.97 -12.57 16.18
C VAL A 197 0.90 -11.57 16.62
N MET A 198 0.55 -10.67 15.71
CA MET A 198 -0.47 -9.65 15.95
C MET A 198 -1.83 -10.28 16.29
N ASP A 199 -2.49 -9.74 17.31
CA ASP A 199 -3.81 -10.19 17.72
C ASP A 199 -4.86 -9.93 16.64
N VAL A 200 -5.71 -10.94 16.41
CA VAL A 200 -6.74 -10.88 15.36
C VAL A 200 -7.87 -9.90 15.67
N ASP A 201 -8.05 -9.54 16.94
CA ASP A 201 -9.03 -8.55 17.43
C ASP A 201 -8.49 -7.13 17.48
N GLY A 202 -7.21 -6.94 17.09
CA GLY A 202 -6.55 -5.63 17.06
C GLY A 202 -5.92 -5.21 18.38
N GLY A 203 -5.88 -6.09 19.39
CA GLY A 203 -5.19 -5.86 20.65
C GLY A 203 -5.60 -4.54 21.34
N ASP A 204 -4.64 -3.71 21.70
CA ASP A 204 -4.86 -2.44 22.40
C ASP A 204 -5.08 -1.22 21.47
N ALA A 205 -5.22 -1.43 20.16
CA ALA A 205 -5.30 -0.37 19.16
C ALA A 205 -6.31 0.73 19.52
N ASP A 206 -7.53 0.35 19.90
CA ASP A 206 -8.60 1.33 20.20
C ASP A 206 -8.24 2.20 21.40
N ALA A 207 -7.60 1.64 22.43
CA ALA A 207 -7.15 2.40 23.59
C ALA A 207 -6.01 3.37 23.24
N VAL A 208 -5.05 2.91 22.42
CA VAL A 208 -3.94 3.76 21.93
C VAL A 208 -4.48 4.91 21.07
N LEU A 209 -5.36 4.62 20.11
CA LEU A 209 -5.98 5.63 19.23
C LEU A 209 -6.80 6.64 20.03
N ALA A 210 -7.53 6.21 21.07
CA ALA A 210 -8.25 7.11 21.95
C ALA A 210 -7.31 8.06 22.71
N ARG A 211 -6.18 7.58 23.23
CA ARG A 211 -5.15 8.41 23.90
C ARG A 211 -4.54 9.43 22.94
N ILE A 212 -4.25 9.02 21.70
CA ILE A 212 -3.69 9.90 20.68
C ILE A 212 -4.67 11.01 20.29
N ARG A 213 -5.97 10.68 20.14
CA ARG A 213 -7.02 11.68 19.93
C ARG A 213 -7.13 12.64 21.12
N ALA A 214 -7.06 12.14 22.35
CA ALA A 214 -7.07 12.97 23.55
C ALA A 214 -5.85 13.91 23.65
N ALA A 215 -4.72 13.52 23.05
CA ALA A 215 -3.54 14.37 22.92
C ALA A 215 -3.66 15.41 21.78
N GLY A 216 -4.80 15.50 21.09
CA GLY A 216 -5.10 16.54 20.11
C GLY A 216 -4.84 16.18 18.65
N VAL A 217 -4.52 14.93 18.34
CA VAL A 217 -4.32 14.48 16.95
C VAL A 217 -5.66 14.08 16.33
N ASP A 218 -6.07 14.78 15.29
CA ASP A 218 -7.17 14.36 14.42
C ASP A 218 -6.68 13.29 13.44
N ILE A 219 -6.87 12.02 13.82
CA ILE A 219 -6.37 10.87 13.08
C ILE A 219 -7.02 10.78 11.68
N ASP A 220 -8.29 11.12 11.56
CA ASP A 220 -9.02 11.00 10.30
C ASP A 220 -8.55 12.08 9.31
N GLN A 221 -8.39 13.31 9.77
CA GLN A 221 -7.82 14.39 8.96
C GLN A 221 -6.35 14.11 8.61
N LEU A 222 -5.58 13.54 9.53
CA LEU A 222 -4.18 13.17 9.28
C LEU A 222 -4.07 12.09 8.21
N ALA A 223 -4.97 11.09 8.19
CA ALA A 223 -5.02 10.07 7.14
C ALA A 223 -5.18 10.68 5.74
N LEU A 224 -6.11 11.62 5.60
CA LEU A 224 -6.34 12.32 4.33
C LEU A 224 -5.13 13.17 3.92
N THR A 225 -4.52 13.85 4.88
CA THR A 225 -3.30 14.63 4.65
C THR A 225 -2.15 13.76 4.18
N LEU A 226 -1.89 12.64 4.87
CA LEU A 226 -0.82 11.70 4.51
C LEU A 226 -1.05 11.07 3.12
N GLN A 227 -2.29 10.77 2.76
CA GLN A 227 -2.60 10.25 1.42
C GLN A 227 -2.30 11.30 0.33
N ARG A 228 -2.74 12.55 0.53
CA ARG A 228 -2.48 13.65 -0.40
C ARG A 228 -0.98 13.92 -0.55
N GLU A 229 -0.27 14.12 0.58
CA GLU A 229 1.18 14.36 0.57
C GLU A 229 1.95 13.17 -0.01
N GLY A 230 1.44 11.96 0.19
CA GLY A 230 1.96 10.75 -0.44
C GLY A 230 1.86 10.82 -1.95
N ALA A 231 0.71 11.20 -2.51
CA ALA A 231 0.51 11.35 -3.93
C ALA A 231 1.41 12.47 -4.51
N GLU A 232 1.50 13.62 -3.84
CA GLU A 232 2.38 14.72 -4.24
C GLU A 232 3.86 14.31 -4.25
N ALA A 233 4.31 13.55 -3.26
CA ALA A 233 5.67 13.03 -3.21
C ALA A 233 5.98 12.07 -4.36
N PHE A 234 5.02 11.24 -4.75
CA PHE A 234 5.17 10.37 -5.94
C PHE A 234 5.24 11.18 -7.22
N VAL A 235 4.43 12.23 -7.39
CA VAL A 235 4.51 13.15 -8.55
C VAL A 235 5.88 13.78 -8.64
N LYS A 236 6.42 14.29 -7.52
CA LYS A 236 7.78 14.87 -7.48
C LYS A 236 8.85 13.86 -7.88
N SER A 237 8.76 12.63 -7.34
CA SER A 237 9.70 11.55 -7.68
C SER A 237 9.61 11.15 -9.16
N TRP A 238 8.40 11.15 -9.71
CA TRP A 238 8.16 10.84 -11.12
C TRP A 238 8.83 11.87 -12.05
N HIS A 239 8.65 13.16 -11.79
CA HIS A 239 9.33 14.21 -12.56
C HIS A 239 10.85 14.09 -12.46
N HIS A 240 11.39 13.87 -11.25
CA HIS A 240 12.82 13.66 -11.07
C HIS A 240 13.36 12.46 -11.87
N LEU A 241 12.61 11.37 -11.92
CA LEU A 241 12.97 10.21 -12.75
C LEU A 241 13.01 10.56 -14.25
N LEU A 242 11.99 11.25 -14.75
CA LEU A 242 11.91 11.66 -16.16
C LEU A 242 13.05 12.61 -16.54
N ASP A 243 13.35 13.58 -15.69
CA ASP A 243 14.47 14.52 -15.87
C ASP A 243 15.80 13.76 -15.90
N GLY A 244 16.00 12.80 -15.01
CA GLY A 244 17.20 11.95 -14.99
C GLY A 244 17.35 11.10 -16.25
N ILE A 245 16.26 10.56 -16.80
CA ILE A 245 16.27 9.82 -18.07
C ILE A 245 16.62 10.76 -19.23
N ALA A 246 15.98 11.94 -19.29
CA ALA A 246 16.24 12.93 -20.34
C ALA A 246 17.70 13.43 -20.34
N GLU A 247 18.26 13.65 -19.15
CA GLU A 247 19.67 14.05 -19.00
C GLU A 247 20.62 12.95 -19.48
N LYS A 248 20.39 11.70 -19.06
CA LYS A 248 21.21 10.56 -19.53
C LYS A 248 21.11 10.36 -21.05
N ALA A 249 19.93 10.52 -21.63
CA ALA A 249 19.74 10.44 -23.07
C ALA A 249 20.55 11.51 -23.82
N ARG A 250 20.56 12.76 -23.35
CA ARG A 250 21.36 13.85 -23.91
C ARG A 250 22.87 13.56 -23.84
N GLN A 251 23.34 13.05 -22.68
CA GLN A 251 24.75 12.70 -22.50
C GLN A 251 25.22 11.57 -23.42
N LEU A 252 24.34 10.60 -23.71
CA LEU A 252 24.64 9.50 -24.63
C LEU A 252 24.63 9.97 -26.08
N ALA A 253 23.68 10.82 -26.50
CA ALA A 253 23.63 11.39 -27.83
C ALA A 253 24.87 12.25 -28.13
N GLY A 254 25.29 13.12 -27.20
CA GLY A 254 26.50 13.93 -27.35
C GLY A 254 27.83 13.15 -27.41
N LYS A 255 27.84 11.89 -26.91
CA LYS A 255 29.00 11.01 -27.04
C LYS A 255 29.08 10.29 -28.38
N SER A 256 27.95 10.08 -29.07
CA SER A 256 27.93 9.45 -30.40
C SER A 256 28.46 10.39 -31.50
N ASP A 257 28.28 11.71 -31.39
CA ASP A 257 28.79 12.68 -32.33
C ASP A 257 30.30 12.90 -32.23
N GLY A 258 30.90 12.57 -31.08
CA GLY A 258 32.38 12.64 -30.89
C GLY A 258 33.17 11.41 -31.32
N ALA A 259 32.48 10.30 -31.68
CA ALA A 259 33.13 9.03 -32.05
C ALA A 259 33.29 8.82 -33.57
N VAL A 260 32.79 9.71 -34.40
CA VAL A 260 32.83 9.59 -35.89
C VAL A 260 33.98 10.34 -36.53
N LEU A 261 34.81 11.07 -35.76
CA LEU A 261 35.99 11.75 -36.28
C LEU A 261 37.28 11.32 -35.54
N LYS A 262 37.72 10.09 -35.74
CA LYS A 262 39.12 9.68 -35.62
C LYS A 262 39.40 8.46 -36.51
#